data_c37c303911d386b15eecf0a40eac3ffa
#
_entry.id   c37c303911d386b15eecf0a40eac3ffa
#
_cell.length_a   1.000
_cell.length_b   1.000
_cell.length_c   1.000
_cell.angle_alpha   90.00
_cell.angle_beta   90.00
_cell.angle_gamma   90.00
#
_symmetry.space_group_name_H-M   'P 1'
#
loop_
_entity.id
_entity.type
_entity.pdbx_description
1 polymer ?
#
loop_
_entity_poly.entity_id
_entity_poly.type
_entity_poly.pdbx_seq_one_letter_code
_entity_poly.pdbx_strand_id
1 'polypeptide(L)'
;HRDLHSFPTRRSSDLGELIRKFQLEADEEFLYIIYFSKKFRIDRKNGFITEDGKSPGFDTVMNIYNTFYYSAAHPVASGNLVAFRQVKRVYPFEAAYRRTIIFRLQELFAGKTEELRKACEALGGTLLPQEMEERRVWKEFVGYVLPVFPFLNIAVLFWDKDEEFEAQANMLFDSEITEFMHEENVVCVAADAVYYLTLAAGMTPEKIYAQ
;
A
#
# COMPACT_ATOMS: atom_id res chain seq x y z
N HIS A 1 -13.30 -19.87 9.18
CA HIS A 1 -13.15 -19.03 10.36
C HIS A 1 -11.79 -19.30 11.00
N ARG A 2 -10.72 -18.63 10.53
CA ARG A 2 -9.49 -18.56 11.30
C ARG A 2 -9.68 -17.51 12.38
N ASP A 3 -9.39 -17.87 13.61
CA ASP A 3 -9.53 -17.03 14.78
C ASP A 3 -8.78 -15.70 14.60
N LEU A 4 -9.49 -14.62 14.34
CA LEU A 4 -9.02 -13.24 14.41
C LEU A 4 -8.61 -12.84 15.85
N HIS A 5 -8.65 -13.78 16.79
CA HIS A 5 -8.34 -13.57 18.21
C HIS A 5 -6.87 -13.79 18.58
N SER A 6 -5.99 -14.04 17.61
CA SER A 6 -4.56 -14.28 17.89
C SER A 6 -3.64 -13.12 17.48
N PHE A 7 -4.13 -11.89 17.58
CA PHE A 7 -3.22 -10.75 17.53
C PHE A 7 -2.23 -10.86 18.71
N PRO A 8 -0.92 -10.55 18.51
CA PRO A 8 0.12 -10.69 19.53
C PRO A 8 -0.07 -9.86 20.81
N THR A 9 -1.26 -9.29 21.03
CA THR A 9 -1.60 -8.50 22.23
C THR A 9 -1.59 -9.28 23.55
N ARG A 10 -1.51 -10.60 23.51
CA ARG A 10 -1.59 -11.42 24.74
C ARG A 10 -0.30 -11.53 25.56
N ARG A 11 0.85 -11.09 25.00
CA ARG A 11 2.12 -11.05 25.74
C ARG A 11 2.75 -9.67 25.59
N SER A 12 3.03 -9.01 26.71
CA SER A 12 3.70 -7.70 26.71
C SER A 12 5.08 -7.72 26.01
N SER A 13 5.74 -8.89 25.98
CA SER A 13 6.99 -9.13 25.26
C SER A 13 6.81 -8.99 23.75
N ASP A 14 5.67 -9.46 23.20
CA ASP A 14 5.41 -9.45 21.77
C ASP A 14 5.15 -8.01 21.25
N LEU A 15 4.47 -7.19 22.06
CA LEU A 15 4.27 -5.77 21.73
C LEU A 15 5.57 -4.98 21.79
N GLY A 16 6.44 -5.24 22.77
CA GLY A 16 7.75 -4.62 22.86
C GLY A 16 8.66 -4.99 21.67
N GLU A 17 8.52 -6.19 21.14
CA GLU A 17 9.23 -6.63 19.95
C GLU A 17 8.71 -5.89 18.71
N LEU A 18 7.39 -5.78 18.51
CA LEU A 18 6.80 -5.03 17.41
C LEU A 18 7.21 -3.55 17.42
N ILE A 19 7.19 -2.91 18.60
CA ILE A 19 7.63 -1.53 18.76
C ILE A 19 9.07 -1.36 18.28
N ARG A 20 9.98 -2.24 18.72
CA ARG A 20 11.39 -2.17 18.32
C ARG A 20 11.59 -2.49 16.83
N LYS A 21 10.92 -3.54 16.35
CA LYS A 21 11.04 -4.02 14.97
C LYS A 21 10.62 -3.00 13.94
N PHE A 22 9.50 -2.33 14.18
CA PHE A 22 8.93 -1.35 13.25
C PHE A 22 9.11 0.09 13.69
N GLN A 23 9.85 0.33 14.80
CA GLN A 23 10.07 1.65 15.38
C GLN A 23 8.76 2.42 15.61
N LEU A 24 7.74 1.71 16.13
CA LEU A 24 6.44 2.28 16.35
C LEU A 24 6.45 3.29 17.49
N GLU A 25 5.75 4.40 17.30
CA GLU A 25 5.37 5.29 18.40
C GLU A 25 4.37 4.53 19.31
N ALA A 26 4.52 4.67 20.62
CA ALA A 26 3.65 3.99 21.58
C ALA A 26 3.50 4.79 22.89
N ASP A 27 2.33 4.70 23.50
CA ASP A 27 2.08 5.15 24.86
C ASP A 27 1.56 3.99 25.74
N GLU A 28 0.96 4.28 26.87
CA GLU A 28 0.46 3.26 27.81
C GLU A 28 -0.73 2.48 27.24
N GLU A 29 -1.55 3.10 26.39
CA GLU A 29 -2.81 2.54 25.89
C GLU A 29 -2.73 2.08 24.42
N PHE A 30 -1.92 2.75 23.59
CA PHE A 30 -1.92 2.54 22.15
C PHE A 30 -0.52 2.32 21.57
N LEU A 31 -0.49 1.63 20.42
CA LEU A 31 0.57 1.68 19.42
C LEU A 31 0.09 2.54 18.26
N TYR A 32 1.02 3.24 17.60
CA TYR A 32 0.72 4.08 16.45
C TYR A 32 1.50 3.59 15.23
N ILE A 33 0.79 3.46 14.11
CA ILE A 33 1.39 3.12 12.83
C ILE A 33 0.93 4.09 11.75
N ILE A 34 1.85 4.47 10.88
CA ILE A 34 1.51 5.24 9.67
C ILE A 34 1.33 4.26 8.52
N TYR A 35 0.21 4.36 7.82
CA TYR A 35 -0.11 3.58 6.64
C TYR A 35 -0.72 4.49 5.58
N PHE A 36 -0.11 4.57 4.39
CA PHE A 36 -0.45 5.55 3.35
C PHE A 36 -0.60 6.98 3.89
N SER A 37 0.39 7.43 4.67
CA SER A 37 0.46 8.74 5.34
C SER A 37 -0.65 9.03 6.35
N LYS A 38 -1.50 8.06 6.68
CA LYS A 38 -2.53 8.16 7.70
C LYS A 38 -2.06 7.52 8.99
N LYS A 39 -2.35 8.18 10.13
CA LYS A 39 -1.97 7.66 11.46
C LYS A 39 -3.09 6.80 12.03
N PHE A 40 -2.81 5.52 12.22
CA PHE A 40 -3.70 4.56 12.89
C PHE A 40 -3.22 4.31 14.31
N ARG A 41 -4.14 4.16 15.24
CA ARG A 41 -3.87 3.72 16.60
C ARG A 41 -4.42 2.32 16.83
N ILE A 42 -3.64 1.51 17.54
CA ILE A 42 -3.94 0.12 17.85
C ILE A 42 -4.03 0.00 19.36
N ASP A 43 -5.19 -0.34 19.87
CA ASP A 43 -5.41 -0.54 21.30
C ASP A 43 -4.58 -1.74 21.81
N ARG A 44 -3.74 -1.52 22.82
CA ARG A 44 -2.81 -2.53 23.33
C ARG A 44 -3.51 -3.68 24.08
N LYS A 45 -4.75 -3.50 24.52
CA LYS A 45 -5.51 -4.50 25.27
C LYS A 45 -6.26 -5.46 24.36
N ASN A 46 -6.87 -4.94 23.30
CA ASN A 46 -7.76 -5.73 22.44
C ASN A 46 -7.33 -5.79 20.97
N GLY A 47 -6.33 -4.99 20.57
CA GLY A 47 -5.81 -4.93 19.21
C GLY A 47 -6.65 -4.08 18.24
N PHE A 48 -7.76 -3.48 18.63
CA PHE A 48 -8.59 -2.70 17.73
C PHE A 48 -7.82 -1.56 17.07
N ILE A 49 -7.93 -1.49 15.74
CA ILE A 49 -7.32 -0.42 14.94
C ILE A 49 -8.38 0.65 14.67
N THR A 50 -8.00 1.91 14.88
CA THR A 50 -8.87 3.05 14.58
C THR A 50 -8.08 4.18 13.93
N GLU A 51 -8.74 4.92 13.04
CA GLU A 51 -8.34 6.19 12.47
C GLU A 51 -9.34 7.24 12.93
N ASP A 52 -8.89 8.29 13.63
CA ASP A 52 -9.76 9.36 14.21
C ASP A 52 -10.98 8.82 14.96
N GLY A 53 -10.80 7.71 15.71
CA GLY A 53 -11.84 7.07 16.49
C GLY A 53 -12.82 6.20 15.71
N LYS A 54 -12.64 6.06 14.40
CA LYS A 54 -13.45 5.19 13.54
C LYS A 54 -12.67 3.93 13.15
N SER A 55 -13.37 2.82 12.97
CA SER A 55 -12.77 1.62 12.40
C SER A 55 -12.47 1.85 10.92
N PRO A 56 -11.23 1.60 10.45
CA PRO A 56 -10.92 1.62 9.02
C PRO A 56 -11.59 0.44 8.31
N GLY A 57 -11.48 0.40 6.98
CA GLY A 57 -11.95 -0.74 6.18
C GLY A 57 -11.27 -2.04 6.58
N PHE A 58 -11.95 -3.16 6.34
CA PHE A 58 -11.46 -4.51 6.68
C PHE A 58 -10.07 -4.78 6.07
N ASP A 59 -9.87 -4.40 4.80
CA ASP A 59 -8.63 -4.67 4.07
C ASP A 59 -7.44 -3.94 4.70
N THR A 60 -7.61 -2.66 5.07
CA THR A 60 -6.59 -1.87 5.78
C THR A 60 -6.21 -2.52 7.12
N VAL A 61 -7.21 -2.95 7.91
CA VAL A 61 -6.97 -3.65 9.17
C VAL A 61 -6.16 -4.92 8.94
N MET A 62 -6.56 -5.73 7.95
CA MET A 62 -5.89 -6.98 7.62
C MET A 62 -4.47 -6.76 7.11
N ASN A 63 -4.23 -5.73 6.29
CA ASN A 63 -2.89 -5.43 5.78
C ASN A 63 -1.94 -5.03 6.90
N ILE A 64 -2.39 -4.21 7.86
CA ILE A 64 -1.58 -3.84 9.03
C ILE A 64 -1.28 -5.08 9.89
N TYR A 65 -2.29 -5.90 10.19
CA TYR A 65 -2.09 -7.12 11.00
C TYR A 65 -1.18 -8.14 10.32
N ASN A 66 -1.37 -8.37 9.03
CA ASN A 66 -0.58 -9.32 8.28
C ASN A 66 0.90 -8.89 8.17
N THR A 67 1.16 -7.58 8.08
CA THR A 67 2.52 -7.04 8.15
C THR A 67 3.17 -7.38 9.50
N PHE A 68 2.45 -7.22 10.60
CA PHE A 68 2.98 -7.57 11.92
C PHE A 68 3.18 -9.08 12.11
N TYR A 69 2.28 -9.88 11.58
CA TYR A 69 2.26 -11.33 11.78
C TYR A 69 3.27 -12.08 10.92
N TYR A 70 3.36 -11.71 9.62
CA TYR A 70 4.17 -12.45 8.65
C TYR A 70 5.58 -11.90 8.46
N SER A 71 5.88 -10.71 8.99
CA SER A 71 7.21 -10.13 8.79
C SER A 71 8.33 -10.99 9.40
N ALA A 72 9.44 -11.05 8.69
CA ALA A 72 10.68 -11.68 9.17
C ALA A 72 11.13 -11.07 10.52
N ALA A 73 12.04 -11.70 11.21
CA ALA A 73 12.55 -11.21 12.51
C ALA A 73 13.21 -9.82 12.37
N HIS A 74 13.94 -9.60 11.27
CA HIS A 74 14.66 -8.36 10.98
C HIS A 74 14.42 -7.95 9.52
N PRO A 75 13.19 -7.50 9.16
CA PRO A 75 12.89 -7.14 7.79
C PRO A 75 13.60 -5.83 7.43
N VAL A 76 14.24 -5.80 6.26
CA VAL A 76 14.93 -4.61 5.74
C VAL A 76 14.47 -4.36 4.32
N ALA A 77 13.91 -3.17 4.07
CA ALA A 77 13.59 -2.75 2.72
C ALA A 77 14.86 -2.54 1.91
N SER A 78 14.88 -3.02 0.68
CA SER A 78 16.03 -2.89 -0.20
C SER A 78 16.17 -1.50 -0.81
N GLY A 79 15.07 -0.76 -0.91
CA GLY A 79 14.97 0.48 -1.68
C GLY A 79 14.97 0.25 -3.20
N ASN A 80 15.11 -0.99 -3.66
CA ASN A 80 15.08 -1.35 -5.07
C ASN A 80 13.66 -1.69 -5.50
N LEU A 81 13.05 -0.85 -6.33
CA LEU A 81 11.68 -1.01 -6.81
C LEU A 81 11.66 -1.86 -8.09
N VAL A 82 10.92 -2.96 -8.05
CA VAL A 82 10.79 -3.92 -9.14
C VAL A 82 9.33 -4.13 -9.54
N ALA A 83 9.07 -4.57 -10.77
CA ALA A 83 7.72 -4.92 -11.20
C ALA A 83 7.16 -6.10 -10.39
N PHE A 84 5.83 -6.18 -10.26
CA PHE A 84 5.15 -7.22 -9.48
C PHE A 84 5.70 -8.63 -9.74
N ARG A 85 5.83 -9.03 -11.00
CA ARG A 85 6.35 -10.35 -11.39
C ARG A 85 7.78 -10.66 -10.93
N GLN A 86 8.57 -9.67 -10.57
CA GLN A 86 9.94 -9.81 -10.08
C GLN A 86 10.01 -9.94 -8.54
N VAL A 87 8.90 -9.69 -7.85
CA VAL A 87 8.79 -9.94 -6.42
C VAL A 87 8.77 -11.45 -6.16
N LYS A 88 9.42 -11.88 -5.09
CA LYS A 88 9.50 -13.32 -4.74
C LYS A 88 8.09 -13.89 -4.47
N ARG A 89 7.80 -15.08 -5.04
CA ARG A 89 6.62 -15.91 -4.76
C ARG A 89 5.25 -15.32 -5.12
N VAL A 90 5.17 -14.15 -5.76
CA VAL A 90 3.89 -13.52 -6.13
C VAL A 90 3.27 -14.06 -7.43
N TYR A 91 3.99 -14.90 -8.19
CA TYR A 91 3.54 -15.40 -9.50
C TYR A 91 2.10 -15.97 -9.50
N PRO A 92 1.64 -16.74 -8.51
CA PRO A 92 0.27 -17.23 -8.48
C PRO A 92 -0.81 -16.14 -8.47
N PHE A 93 -0.46 -14.93 -8.05
CA PHE A 93 -1.37 -13.80 -7.89
C PHE A 93 -1.32 -12.80 -9.05
N GLU A 94 -0.44 -13.00 -10.05
CA GLU A 94 -0.22 -12.03 -11.14
C GLU A 94 -1.51 -11.75 -11.94
N ALA A 95 -2.28 -12.78 -12.27
CA ALA A 95 -3.52 -12.62 -13.03
C ALA A 95 -4.58 -11.81 -12.25
N ALA A 96 -4.72 -12.09 -10.96
CA ALA A 96 -5.61 -11.33 -10.08
C ALA A 96 -5.13 -9.87 -9.94
N TYR A 97 -3.85 -9.65 -9.67
CA TYR A 97 -3.24 -8.34 -9.57
C TYR A 97 -3.52 -7.49 -10.83
N ARG A 98 -3.26 -8.01 -12.03
CA ARG A 98 -3.52 -7.28 -13.27
C ARG A 98 -4.99 -6.91 -13.43
N ARG A 99 -5.89 -7.86 -13.22
CA ARG A 99 -7.32 -7.67 -13.43
C ARG A 99 -7.95 -6.72 -12.42
N THR A 100 -7.59 -6.84 -11.13
CA THR A 100 -8.28 -6.12 -10.05
C THR A 100 -7.56 -4.82 -9.66
N ILE A 101 -6.27 -4.68 -9.95
CA ILE A 101 -5.48 -3.53 -9.55
C ILE A 101 -5.10 -2.68 -10.75
N ILE A 102 -4.37 -3.25 -11.72
CA ILE A 102 -3.82 -2.48 -12.83
C ILE A 102 -4.94 -1.96 -13.75
N PHE A 103 -5.86 -2.83 -14.15
CA PHE A 103 -6.98 -2.38 -14.99
C PHE A 103 -7.86 -1.37 -14.28
N ARG A 104 -8.06 -1.55 -12.97
CA ARG A 104 -8.83 -0.60 -12.17
C ARG A 104 -8.15 0.77 -12.08
N LEU A 105 -6.84 0.82 -11.91
CA LEU A 105 -6.07 2.06 -11.90
C LEU A 105 -6.19 2.77 -13.26
N GLN A 106 -6.10 2.03 -14.37
CA GLN A 106 -6.29 2.56 -15.71
C GLN A 106 -7.69 3.17 -15.90
N GLU A 107 -8.76 2.45 -15.55
CA GLU A 107 -10.14 2.91 -15.68
C GLU A 107 -10.43 4.16 -14.84
N LEU A 108 -9.95 4.19 -13.59
CA LEU A 108 -10.21 5.28 -12.66
C LEU A 108 -9.56 6.59 -13.09
N PHE A 109 -8.33 6.53 -13.62
CA PHE A 109 -7.50 7.70 -13.84
C PHE A 109 -7.28 8.06 -15.33
N ALA A 110 -7.82 7.30 -16.28
CA ALA A 110 -7.79 7.68 -17.69
C ALA A 110 -8.42 9.08 -17.91
N GLY A 111 -7.64 10.01 -18.46
CA GLY A 111 -8.02 11.41 -18.63
C GLY A 111 -8.01 12.23 -17.34
N LYS A 112 -7.39 11.76 -16.25
CA LYS A 112 -7.38 12.38 -14.92
C LYS A 112 -5.98 12.40 -14.30
N THR A 113 -4.95 12.68 -15.10
CA THR A 113 -3.56 12.67 -14.63
C THR A 113 -3.28 13.68 -13.52
N GLU A 114 -3.90 14.86 -13.59
CA GLU A 114 -3.74 15.89 -12.55
C GLU A 114 -4.37 15.48 -11.22
N GLU A 115 -5.53 14.81 -11.25
CA GLU A 115 -6.16 14.24 -10.06
C GLU A 115 -5.28 13.13 -9.45
N LEU A 116 -4.68 12.28 -10.29
CA LEU A 116 -3.76 11.25 -9.83
C LEU A 116 -2.50 11.86 -9.19
N ARG A 117 -1.91 12.93 -9.79
CA ARG A 117 -0.76 13.65 -9.21
C ARG A 117 -1.09 14.19 -7.83
N LYS A 118 -2.18 14.94 -7.72
CA LYS A 118 -2.64 15.50 -6.44
C LYS A 118 -2.92 14.42 -5.40
N ALA A 119 -3.50 13.29 -5.83
CA ALA A 119 -3.75 12.16 -4.95
C ALA A 119 -2.43 11.53 -4.45
N CYS A 120 -1.44 11.33 -5.32
CA CYS A 120 -0.12 10.85 -4.92
C CYS A 120 0.54 11.80 -3.91
N GLU A 121 0.52 13.11 -4.16
CA GLU A 121 1.07 14.12 -3.26
C GLU A 121 0.35 14.15 -1.91
N ALA A 122 -0.98 14.05 -1.90
CA ALA A 122 -1.79 14.00 -0.68
C ALA A 122 -1.49 12.76 0.17
N LEU A 123 -1.04 11.66 -0.44
CA LEU A 123 -0.57 10.46 0.25
C LEU A 123 0.92 10.51 0.62
N GLY A 124 1.57 11.68 0.55
CA GLY A 124 2.98 11.85 0.87
C GLY A 124 3.91 11.31 -0.21
N GLY A 125 3.41 11.13 -1.42
CA GLY A 125 4.18 10.66 -2.56
C GLY A 125 5.26 11.63 -3.00
N THR A 126 6.39 11.08 -3.46
CA THR A 126 7.48 11.84 -4.07
C THR A 126 7.67 11.40 -5.52
N LEU A 127 8.10 12.34 -6.38
CA LEU A 127 8.35 12.04 -7.79
C LEU A 127 9.40 10.94 -7.94
N LEU A 128 9.14 10.01 -8.86
CA LEU A 128 10.17 9.07 -9.29
C LEU A 128 11.32 9.82 -9.98
N PRO A 129 12.58 9.41 -9.78
CA PRO A 129 13.73 10.05 -10.44
C PRO A 129 13.61 10.11 -11.96
N GLN A 130 12.98 9.10 -12.58
CA GLN A 130 12.77 8.99 -14.02
C GLN A 130 11.56 9.77 -14.54
N GLU A 131 10.74 10.34 -13.66
CA GLU A 131 9.49 11.02 -14.06
C GLU A 131 9.74 12.14 -15.06
N MET A 132 10.77 12.94 -14.85
CA MET A 132 11.14 14.05 -15.74
C MET A 132 11.59 13.56 -17.13
N GLU A 133 12.23 12.41 -17.24
CA GLU A 133 12.67 11.83 -18.52
C GLU A 133 11.50 11.22 -19.26
N GLU A 134 10.66 10.47 -18.55
CA GLU A 134 9.45 9.86 -19.11
C GLU A 134 8.47 10.91 -19.66
N ARG A 135 8.28 12.04 -18.98
CA ARG A 135 7.44 13.13 -19.45
C ARG A 135 7.94 13.84 -20.72
N ARG A 136 9.21 13.70 -21.08
CA ARG A 136 9.70 14.20 -22.38
C ARG A 136 9.18 13.37 -23.55
N VAL A 137 8.91 12.08 -23.29
CA VAL A 137 8.37 11.15 -24.29
C VAL A 137 6.84 11.11 -24.21
N TRP A 138 6.31 11.03 -22.99
CA TRP A 138 4.87 10.93 -22.70
C TRP A 138 4.43 12.12 -21.86
N LYS A 139 3.78 13.12 -22.49
CA LYS A 139 3.37 14.36 -21.79
C LYS A 139 2.55 14.10 -20.53
N GLU A 140 1.69 13.09 -20.58
CA GLU A 140 0.74 12.73 -19.53
C GLU A 140 1.23 11.55 -18.67
N PHE A 141 2.55 11.38 -18.52
CA PHE A 141 3.10 10.42 -17.59
C PHE A 141 2.98 10.88 -16.13
N VAL A 142 2.64 9.98 -15.23
CA VAL A 142 2.65 10.16 -13.77
C VAL A 142 3.49 9.06 -13.14
N GLY A 143 4.51 9.44 -12.40
CA GLY A 143 5.40 8.52 -11.69
C GLY A 143 5.70 9.00 -10.27
N TYR A 144 5.17 8.30 -9.26
CA TYR A 144 5.35 8.63 -7.84
C TYR A 144 5.74 7.42 -7.01
N VAL A 145 6.65 7.65 -6.06
CA VAL A 145 6.89 6.72 -4.96
C VAL A 145 5.95 7.07 -3.82
N LEU A 146 5.17 6.10 -3.34
CA LEU A 146 4.21 6.24 -2.26
C LEU A 146 4.73 5.51 -0.99
N PRO A 147 4.72 6.15 0.18
CA PRO A 147 5.02 5.47 1.44
C PRO A 147 3.81 4.61 1.85
N VAL A 148 3.96 3.29 1.78
CA VAL A 148 2.98 2.35 2.35
C VAL A 148 3.06 2.38 3.86
N PHE A 149 4.28 2.20 4.37
CA PHE A 149 4.66 2.39 5.77
C PHE A 149 5.92 3.27 5.81
N PRO A 150 6.30 3.86 6.93
CA PRO A 150 7.54 4.65 7.04
C PRO A 150 8.80 3.88 6.60
N PHE A 151 8.74 2.55 6.67
CA PHE A 151 9.84 1.65 6.33
C PHE A 151 9.67 0.94 4.97
N LEU A 152 8.59 1.16 4.23
CA LEU A 152 8.28 0.42 3.00
C LEU A 152 7.57 1.29 1.98
N ASN A 153 8.10 1.34 0.77
CA ASN A 153 7.56 2.11 -0.34
C ASN A 153 7.10 1.21 -1.49
N ILE A 154 6.15 1.72 -2.26
CA ILE A 154 5.80 1.24 -3.60
C ILE A 154 5.90 2.40 -4.58
N ALA A 155 5.84 2.14 -5.89
CA ALA A 155 5.68 3.23 -6.86
C ALA A 155 4.47 2.98 -7.75
N VAL A 156 3.86 4.07 -8.19
CA VAL A 156 2.78 4.09 -9.18
C VAL A 156 3.31 4.73 -10.45
N LEU A 157 3.11 4.06 -11.57
CA LEU A 157 3.42 4.49 -12.92
C LEU A 157 2.13 4.53 -13.71
N PHE A 158 1.88 5.63 -14.39
CA PHE A 158 0.67 5.79 -15.19
C PHE A 158 1.01 6.57 -16.47
N TRP A 159 0.61 6.06 -17.60
CA TRP A 159 0.66 6.69 -18.92
C TRP A 159 -0.78 6.88 -19.37
N ASP A 160 -1.19 8.14 -19.55
CA ASP A 160 -2.57 8.41 -19.98
C ASP A 160 -2.80 7.98 -21.42
N LYS A 161 -4.04 7.81 -21.75
CA LYS A 161 -4.48 7.54 -23.13
C LYS A 161 -4.18 8.71 -24.05
N ASP A 162 -3.91 8.40 -25.29
CA ASP A 162 -3.83 9.36 -26.39
C ASP A 162 -4.72 8.92 -27.58
N GLU A 163 -4.47 9.45 -28.77
CA GLU A 163 -5.26 9.12 -29.97
C GLU A 163 -5.03 7.68 -30.46
N GLU A 164 -3.89 7.05 -30.12
CA GLU A 164 -3.48 5.76 -30.62
C GLU A 164 -3.52 4.65 -29.55
N PHE A 165 -3.34 5.02 -28.26
CA PHE A 165 -3.18 4.05 -27.17
C PHE A 165 -4.11 4.32 -25.99
N GLU A 166 -4.64 3.25 -25.43
CA GLU A 166 -5.37 3.28 -24.15
C GLU A 166 -4.41 3.54 -22.98
N ALA A 167 -4.96 4.07 -21.88
CA ALA A 167 -4.20 4.31 -20.67
C ALA A 167 -3.49 3.04 -20.19
N GLN A 168 -2.23 3.19 -19.76
CA GLN A 168 -1.43 2.12 -19.20
C GLN A 168 -1.05 2.45 -17.76
N ALA A 169 -0.95 1.44 -16.93
CA ALA A 169 -0.50 1.59 -15.55
C ALA A 169 0.42 0.44 -15.13
N ASN A 170 1.24 0.70 -14.15
CA ASN A 170 2.03 -0.31 -13.46
C ASN A 170 2.27 0.13 -12.01
N MET A 171 2.60 -0.82 -11.15
CA MET A 171 3.13 -0.54 -9.83
C MET A 171 4.46 -1.25 -9.65
N LEU A 172 5.38 -0.60 -8.94
CA LEU A 172 6.64 -1.19 -8.53
C LEU A 172 6.64 -1.38 -7.02
N PHE A 173 7.30 -2.42 -6.57
CA PHE A 173 7.35 -2.85 -5.19
C PHE A 173 8.80 -2.99 -4.75
N ASP A 174 9.09 -2.74 -3.46
CA ASP A 174 10.40 -3.09 -2.93
C ASP A 174 10.68 -4.59 -3.16
N SER A 175 11.85 -4.93 -3.68
CA SER A 175 12.19 -6.31 -4.03
C SER A 175 12.15 -7.27 -2.83
N GLU A 176 12.27 -6.74 -1.61
CA GLU A 176 12.20 -7.47 -0.35
C GLU A 176 10.86 -7.29 0.40
N ILE A 177 9.81 -6.80 -0.28
CA ILE A 177 8.49 -6.59 0.34
C ILE A 177 7.95 -7.84 1.04
N THR A 178 8.27 -9.03 0.54
CA THR A 178 7.87 -10.31 1.15
C THR A 178 8.61 -10.66 2.44
N GLU A 179 9.61 -9.87 2.86
CA GLU A 179 10.17 -9.93 4.22
C GLU A 179 9.25 -9.24 5.25
N PHE A 180 8.37 -8.35 4.79
CA PHE A 180 7.43 -7.61 5.64
C PHE A 180 6.04 -8.26 5.70
N MET A 181 5.65 -9.01 4.68
CA MET A 181 4.29 -9.56 4.57
C MET A 181 4.25 -10.83 3.71
N HIS A 182 3.17 -11.56 3.83
CA HIS A 182 2.90 -12.70 2.95
C HIS A 182 2.73 -12.23 1.49
N GLU A 183 3.11 -13.04 0.52
CA GLU A 183 3.04 -12.72 -0.90
C GLU A 183 1.65 -12.34 -1.40
N GLU A 184 0.59 -12.92 -0.85
CA GLU A 184 -0.79 -12.54 -1.14
C GLU A 184 -1.11 -11.11 -0.69
N ASN A 185 -0.53 -10.67 0.44
CA ASN A 185 -0.75 -9.33 0.96
C ASN A 185 -0.13 -8.23 0.08
N VAL A 186 0.83 -8.55 -0.77
CA VAL A 186 1.37 -7.58 -1.74
C VAL A 186 0.26 -7.10 -2.68
N VAL A 187 -0.66 -8.00 -3.10
CA VAL A 187 -1.84 -7.62 -3.90
C VAL A 187 -2.82 -6.78 -3.08
N CYS A 188 -3.04 -7.14 -1.81
CA CYS A 188 -3.94 -6.39 -0.92
C CYS A 188 -3.42 -4.97 -0.64
N VAL A 189 -2.12 -4.79 -0.45
CA VAL A 189 -1.50 -3.47 -0.30
C VAL A 189 -1.62 -2.66 -1.59
N ALA A 190 -1.46 -3.28 -2.76
CA ALA A 190 -1.67 -2.61 -4.05
C ALA A 190 -3.15 -2.18 -4.23
N ALA A 191 -4.11 -2.99 -3.75
CA ALA A 191 -5.52 -2.64 -3.74
C ALA A 191 -5.81 -1.45 -2.83
N ASP A 192 -5.23 -1.43 -1.62
CA ASP A 192 -5.33 -0.29 -0.71
C ASP A 192 -4.70 0.98 -1.32
N ALA A 193 -3.59 0.86 -2.06
CA ALA A 193 -3.02 2.01 -2.78
C ALA A 193 -4.03 2.61 -3.77
N VAL A 194 -4.70 1.80 -4.58
CA VAL A 194 -5.74 2.27 -5.50
C VAL A 194 -6.92 2.89 -4.73
N TYR A 195 -7.34 2.26 -3.64
CA TYR A 195 -8.39 2.77 -2.77
C TYR A 195 -8.08 4.16 -2.21
N TYR A 196 -6.90 4.33 -1.60
CA TYR A 196 -6.49 5.61 -1.02
C TYR A 196 -6.24 6.69 -2.08
N LEU A 197 -5.68 6.33 -3.24
CA LEU A 197 -5.55 7.25 -4.38
C LEU A 197 -6.92 7.72 -4.87
N THR A 198 -7.90 6.82 -4.94
CA THR A 198 -9.28 7.15 -5.34
C THR A 198 -9.92 8.14 -4.36
N LEU A 199 -9.79 7.88 -3.06
CA LEU A 199 -10.27 8.79 -2.02
C LEU A 199 -9.58 10.15 -2.07
N ALA A 200 -8.25 10.17 -2.20
CA ALA A 200 -7.46 11.41 -2.24
C ALA A 200 -7.75 12.24 -3.50
N ALA A 201 -8.16 11.60 -4.60
CA ALA A 201 -8.64 12.26 -5.81
C ALA A 201 -10.08 12.80 -5.69
N GLY A 202 -10.74 12.64 -4.53
CA GLY A 202 -12.13 13.08 -4.32
C GLY A 202 -13.18 12.19 -5.02
N MET A 203 -12.78 10.99 -5.44
CA MET A 203 -13.67 10.02 -6.07
C MET A 203 -14.22 9.03 -5.03
N THR A 204 -15.36 8.42 -5.32
CA THR A 204 -15.92 7.36 -4.46
C THR A 204 -15.29 6.03 -4.84
N PRO A 205 -14.54 5.37 -3.91
CA PRO A 205 -14.00 4.07 -4.20
C PRO A 205 -15.12 3.02 -4.23
N GLU A 206 -15.21 2.28 -5.32
CA GLU A 206 -15.97 1.04 -5.30
C GLU A 206 -15.17 -0.03 -4.54
N LYS A 207 -15.88 -0.87 -3.77
CA LYS A 207 -15.23 -1.97 -3.05
C LYS A 207 -14.59 -2.92 -4.05
N ILE A 208 -13.26 -3.01 -4.05
CA ILE A 208 -12.50 -3.87 -4.97
C ILE A 208 -12.79 -5.36 -4.71
N TYR A 209 -13.26 -5.72 -3.51
CA TYR A 209 -13.54 -7.09 -3.06
C TYR A 209 -15.02 -7.39 -2.82
N ALA A 210 -15.95 -6.60 -3.38
CA ALA A 210 -17.39 -6.89 -3.29
C ALA A 210 -17.85 -7.78 -4.45
N GLN A 211 -17.35 -9.01 -4.52
CA GLN A 211 -17.99 -10.13 -5.24
C GLN A 211 -17.76 -11.43 -4.49
#